data_099e54b988b9d3993c3680d749890748
#
_entry.id   099e54b988b9d3993c3680d749890748
#
_cell.length_a   1.000
_cell.length_b   1.000
_cell.length_c   1.000
_cell.angle_alpha   90.00
_cell.angle_beta   90.00
_cell.angle_gamma   90.00
#
_symmetry.space_group_name_H-M   'P 1'
#
loop_
_entity.id
_entity.type
_entity.pdbx_description
1 polymer ?
#
loop_
_entity_poly.entity_id
_entity_poly.type
_entity_poly.pdbx_seq_one_letter_code
_entity_poly.pdbx_strand_id
1 'polypeptide(L)'
;MCWTSNKLKIKTAKRNIPIWKVVEFDNKRKTYISPFKYYQYFPGTINTTQMIFRAFNYSYEINGYEGFHSFSNKLRYKYSKGDISVYKKGSFAKEKYFFTYDADCNFSPAIAKGYLPKGTKYAINKVGEVISDCIVINEFIDL
;
A
#
# COMPACT_ATOMS: atom_id res chain seq x y z
N MET A 1 4.72 -5.01 4.14
CA MET A 1 5.51 -4.51 3.00
C MET A 1 6.27 -3.28 3.41
N CYS A 2 7.57 -3.27 3.18
CA CYS A 2 8.43 -2.13 3.46
C CYS A 2 8.85 -1.50 2.14
N TRP A 3 8.67 -0.19 2.02
CA TRP A 3 9.23 0.55 0.90
C TRP A 3 10.74 0.67 1.06
N THR A 4 11.48 0.25 0.06
CA THR A 4 12.95 0.33 0.04
C THR A 4 13.45 0.85 -1.30
N SER A 5 14.55 1.58 -1.29
CA SER A 5 15.20 2.07 -2.51
C SER A 5 16.68 2.38 -2.24
N ASN A 6 17.52 2.25 -3.29
CA ASN A 6 18.92 2.69 -3.23
C ASN A 6 19.03 4.21 -3.30
N LYS A 7 18.00 4.89 -3.81
CA LYS A 7 17.98 6.34 -4.00
C LYS A 7 16.72 6.90 -3.40
N LEU A 8 16.83 8.01 -2.71
CA LEU A 8 15.70 8.78 -2.24
C LEU A 8 15.52 10.01 -3.09
N LYS A 9 14.41 10.08 -3.84
CA LYS A 9 13.98 11.26 -4.55
C LYS A 9 12.53 11.56 -4.19
N ILE A 10 12.34 12.57 -3.38
CA ILE A 10 11.01 13.04 -3.01
C ILE A 10 10.51 13.97 -4.12
N LYS A 11 9.33 13.66 -4.64
CA LYS A 11 8.63 14.42 -5.67
C LYS A 11 7.37 15.04 -5.11
N THR A 12 6.88 16.07 -5.76
CA THR A 12 5.55 16.63 -5.48
C THR A 12 4.63 16.29 -6.64
N ALA A 13 3.45 15.74 -6.34
CA ALA A 13 2.47 15.39 -7.36
C ALA A 13 1.94 16.64 -8.06
N LYS A 14 2.15 16.74 -9.36
CA LYS A 14 1.67 17.87 -10.20
C LYS A 14 0.20 17.71 -10.59
N ARG A 15 -0.35 16.51 -10.43
CA ARG A 15 -1.72 16.12 -10.70
C ARG A 15 -2.10 14.97 -9.78
N ASN A 16 -3.37 14.57 -9.75
CA ASN A 16 -3.78 13.36 -9.05
C ASN A 16 -3.13 12.13 -9.69
N ILE A 17 -2.48 11.32 -8.89
CA ILE A 17 -1.76 10.11 -9.35
C ILE A 17 -2.55 8.89 -8.90
N PRO A 18 -3.06 8.05 -9.82
CA PRO A 18 -3.74 6.82 -9.47
C PRO A 18 -2.83 5.86 -8.72
N ILE A 19 -3.35 5.24 -7.68
CA ILE A 19 -2.64 4.23 -6.88
C ILE A 19 -3.55 3.08 -6.50
N TRP A 20 -2.94 1.96 -6.14
CA TRP A 20 -3.58 0.78 -5.58
C TRP A 20 -2.91 0.39 -4.28
N LYS A 21 -3.67 -0.17 -3.38
CA LYS A 21 -3.19 -0.56 -2.06
C LYS A 21 -3.84 -1.85 -1.61
N VAL A 22 -3.07 -2.69 -0.91
CA VAL A 22 -3.63 -3.83 -0.20
C VAL A 22 -4.10 -3.35 1.17
N VAL A 23 -5.32 -3.68 1.52
CA VAL A 23 -5.95 -3.36 2.80
C VAL A 23 -6.63 -4.60 3.37
N GLU A 24 -7.03 -4.55 4.62
CA GLU A 24 -7.84 -5.57 5.27
C GLU A 24 -9.19 -5.00 5.68
N PHE A 25 -10.24 -5.79 5.51
CA PHE A 25 -11.56 -5.48 6.04
C PHE A 25 -11.72 -6.11 7.42
N ASP A 26 -11.97 -5.28 8.42
CA ASP A 26 -12.29 -5.72 9.77
C ASP A 26 -13.77 -6.08 9.85
N ASN A 27 -14.08 -7.38 9.92
CA ASN A 27 -15.45 -7.89 9.93
C ASN A 27 -16.22 -7.53 11.21
N LYS A 28 -15.53 -7.30 12.31
CA LYS A 28 -16.16 -6.87 13.58
C LYS A 28 -16.55 -5.41 13.56
N ARG A 29 -15.60 -4.54 13.15
CA ARG A 29 -15.79 -3.08 13.14
C ARG A 29 -16.43 -2.57 11.86
N LYS A 30 -16.51 -3.43 10.81
CA LYS A 30 -16.99 -3.06 9.47
C LYS A 30 -16.21 -1.90 8.86
N THR A 31 -14.91 -1.94 8.98
CA THR A 31 -13.98 -0.91 8.50
C THR A 31 -12.83 -1.49 7.70
N TYR A 32 -12.23 -0.69 6.82
CA TYR A 32 -11.01 -1.04 6.11
C TYR A 32 -9.80 -0.45 6.80
N ILE A 33 -8.79 -1.28 7.01
CA ILE A 33 -7.58 -0.91 7.76
C ILE A 33 -6.30 -1.26 6.99
N SER A 34 -5.22 -0.56 7.35
CA SER A 34 -3.88 -0.92 6.91
C SER A 34 -3.43 -2.23 7.59
N PRO A 35 -2.88 -3.22 6.85
CA PRO A 35 -2.49 -4.50 7.41
C PRO A 35 -1.45 -4.43 8.53
N PHE A 36 -0.57 -3.44 8.51
CA PHE A 36 0.57 -3.38 9.43
C PHE A 36 0.41 -2.41 10.60
N LYS A 37 -0.34 -1.31 10.40
CA LYS A 37 -0.49 -0.27 11.43
C LYS A 37 -1.92 -0.06 11.89
N TYR A 38 -2.86 -0.84 11.39
CA TYR A 38 -4.28 -0.76 11.70
C TYR A 38 -4.89 0.63 11.47
N TYR A 39 -4.30 1.40 10.56
CA TYR A 39 -4.81 2.70 10.18
C TYR A 39 -6.13 2.53 9.44
N GLN A 40 -7.17 3.21 9.90
CA GLN A 40 -8.51 3.12 9.32
C GLN A 40 -8.66 4.06 8.13
N TYR A 41 -9.17 3.54 7.02
CA TYR A 41 -9.46 4.31 5.82
C TYR A 41 -10.95 4.52 5.62
N PHE A 42 -11.32 5.76 5.30
CA PHE A 42 -12.69 6.13 4.93
C PHE A 42 -12.70 6.53 3.46
N PRO A 43 -13.64 6.01 2.63
CA PRO A 43 -13.74 6.38 1.22
C PRO A 43 -13.91 7.89 1.03
N GLY A 44 -13.18 8.46 0.06
CA GLY A 44 -13.25 9.87 -0.29
C GLY A 44 -12.61 10.84 0.69
N THR A 45 -12.08 10.35 1.81
CA THR A 45 -11.41 11.19 2.82
C THR A 45 -9.94 11.35 2.50
N ILE A 46 -9.43 12.56 2.66
CA ILE A 46 -7.99 12.83 2.58
C ILE A 46 -7.33 12.33 3.85
N ASN A 47 -6.41 11.36 3.71
CA ASN A 47 -5.60 10.85 4.80
C ASN A 47 -4.22 11.46 4.70
N THR A 48 -3.69 11.94 5.82
CA THR A 48 -2.38 12.58 5.89
C THR A 48 -1.50 11.95 6.96
N THR A 49 -0.20 11.92 6.70
CA THR A 49 0.83 11.50 7.64
C THR A 49 2.13 12.20 7.30
N GLN A 50 3.17 11.95 8.05
CA GLN A 50 4.52 12.37 7.68
C GLN A 50 5.27 11.22 7.03
N MET A 51 6.23 11.53 6.16
CA MET A 51 7.16 10.55 5.64
C MET A 51 8.44 10.56 6.46
N ILE A 52 8.86 9.40 6.94
CA ILE A 52 10.13 9.22 7.65
C ILE A 52 10.92 8.13 6.94
N PHE A 53 12.17 8.43 6.62
CA PHE A 53 13.09 7.52 5.98
C PHE A 53 14.26 7.20 6.91
N ARG A 54 14.73 5.96 6.86
CA ARG A 54 15.90 5.51 7.61
C ARG A 54 16.87 4.81 6.70
N ALA A 55 18.16 5.16 6.81
CA ALA A 55 19.25 4.43 6.19
C ALA A 55 19.76 3.37 7.14
N PHE A 56 20.01 2.15 6.65
CA PHE A 56 20.69 1.11 7.42
C PHE A 56 22.20 1.24 7.29
N ASN A 57 22.92 1.09 8.41
CA ASN A 57 24.40 1.24 8.47
C ASN A 57 25.15 0.17 7.64
N TYR A 58 24.50 -0.91 7.23
CA TYR A 58 25.12 -2.05 6.54
C TYR A 58 24.60 -2.29 5.11
N SER A 59 23.65 -1.48 4.64
CA SER A 59 23.17 -1.58 3.28
C SER A 59 23.02 -0.18 2.69
N TYR A 60 23.20 -0.06 1.37
CA TYR A 60 22.93 1.18 0.64
C TYR A 60 21.43 1.43 0.45
N GLU A 61 20.58 0.70 1.19
CA GLU A 61 19.13 0.82 1.08
C GLU A 61 18.58 1.84 2.07
N ILE A 62 17.64 2.62 1.57
CA ILE A 62 16.83 3.54 2.36
C ILE A 62 15.47 2.92 2.57
N ASN A 63 15.02 2.85 3.81
CA ASN A 63 13.68 2.37 4.15
C ASN A 63 12.71 3.51 4.43
N GLY A 64 11.52 3.40 3.88
CA GLY A 64 10.38 4.21 4.30
C GLY A 64 9.81 3.66 5.60
N TYR A 65 10.14 4.30 6.70
CA TYR A 65 9.70 3.90 8.04
C TYR A 65 8.27 4.32 8.34
N GLU A 66 7.89 5.53 7.92
CA GLU A 66 6.55 6.07 8.07
C GLU A 66 6.10 6.72 6.76
N GLY A 67 4.82 6.57 6.43
CA GLY A 67 4.18 7.07 5.23
C GLY A 67 3.12 6.08 4.74
N PHE A 68 2.27 6.51 3.82
CA PHE A 68 1.32 5.63 3.17
C PHE A 68 2.01 4.84 2.06
N HIS A 69 1.97 3.51 2.18
CA HIS A 69 2.50 2.60 1.17
C HIS A 69 1.41 2.23 0.17
N SER A 70 1.71 2.35 -1.10
CA SER A 70 0.81 2.02 -2.19
C SER A 70 1.58 1.56 -3.42
N PHE A 71 0.88 1.25 -4.50
CA PHE A 71 1.47 0.80 -5.75
C PHE A 71 0.99 1.68 -6.90
N SER A 72 1.91 2.04 -7.79
CA SER A 72 1.60 2.77 -9.01
C SER A 72 0.97 1.89 -10.09
N ASN A 73 1.13 0.58 -9.99
CA ASN A 73 0.60 -0.41 -10.93
C ASN A 73 -0.66 -1.08 -10.37
N LYS A 74 -1.61 -1.37 -11.26
CA LYS A 74 -2.83 -2.10 -10.91
C LYS A 74 -2.47 -3.43 -10.25
N LEU A 75 -3.04 -3.69 -9.08
CA LEU A 75 -2.89 -4.94 -8.37
C LEU A 75 -3.83 -6.00 -8.94
N ARG A 76 -3.37 -7.23 -8.96
CA ARG A 76 -4.16 -8.43 -9.27
C ARG A 76 -3.99 -9.42 -8.14
N TYR A 77 -4.99 -10.25 -7.93
CA TYR A 77 -4.93 -11.32 -6.94
C TYR A 77 -5.07 -12.68 -7.60
N LYS A 78 -4.52 -13.68 -6.94
CA LYS A 78 -4.71 -15.08 -7.30
C LYS A 78 -5.00 -15.87 -6.03
N TYR A 79 -6.08 -16.60 -6.05
CA TYR A 79 -6.45 -17.51 -4.97
C TYR A 79 -5.88 -18.90 -5.24
N SER A 80 -5.15 -19.47 -4.29
CA SER A 80 -4.59 -20.82 -4.40
C SER A 80 -4.47 -21.46 -3.03
N LYS A 81 -5.15 -22.57 -2.81
CA LYS A 81 -5.04 -23.41 -1.59
C LYS A 81 -5.16 -22.64 -0.26
N GLY A 82 -6.08 -21.68 -0.18
CA GLY A 82 -6.26 -20.87 1.03
C GLY A 82 -5.34 -19.66 1.14
N ASP A 83 -4.39 -19.49 0.24
CA ASP A 83 -3.51 -18.32 0.19
C ASP A 83 -3.98 -17.34 -0.87
N ILE A 84 -3.98 -16.08 -0.53
CA ILE A 84 -4.25 -15.00 -1.48
C ILE A 84 -2.92 -14.33 -1.83
N SER A 85 -2.58 -14.35 -3.10
CA SER A 85 -1.41 -13.66 -3.61
C SER A 85 -1.84 -12.44 -4.41
N VAL A 86 -1.22 -11.32 -4.15
CA VAL A 86 -1.46 -10.08 -4.89
C VAL A 86 -0.28 -9.83 -5.81
N TYR A 87 -0.56 -9.55 -7.07
CA TYR A 87 0.44 -9.34 -8.10
C TYR A 87 0.32 -7.95 -8.70
N LYS A 88 1.46 -7.36 -9.04
CA LYS A 88 1.51 -6.17 -9.90
C LYS A 88 1.29 -6.56 -11.36
N LYS A 89 0.50 -5.79 -12.08
CA LYS A 89 0.32 -5.96 -13.53
C LYS A 89 1.66 -5.72 -14.24
N GLY A 90 2.10 -6.69 -15.05
CA GLY A 90 3.34 -6.59 -15.83
C GLY A 90 4.63 -6.88 -15.06
N SER A 91 4.54 -7.25 -13.80
CA SER A 91 5.70 -7.68 -13.00
C SER A 91 5.83 -9.20 -13.02
N PHE A 92 7.05 -9.69 -13.26
CA PHE A 92 7.41 -11.09 -13.05
C PHE A 92 7.73 -11.40 -11.58
N ALA A 93 7.90 -10.35 -10.75
CA ALA A 93 8.16 -10.50 -9.33
C ALA A 93 6.86 -10.79 -8.59
N LYS A 94 6.78 -11.96 -8.00
CA LYS A 94 5.69 -12.37 -7.12
C LYS A 94 5.91 -11.73 -5.75
N GLU A 95 5.22 -10.65 -5.43
CA GLU A 95 5.07 -10.26 -4.04
C GLU A 95 3.92 -11.07 -3.44
N LYS A 96 4.28 -12.07 -2.65
CA LYS A 96 3.30 -12.85 -1.92
C LYS A 96 2.92 -12.10 -0.66
N TYR A 97 1.70 -11.57 -0.62
CA TYR A 97 1.07 -11.19 0.62
C TYR A 97 0.40 -12.44 1.19
N PHE A 98 0.99 -13.03 2.22
CA PHE A 98 0.37 -14.11 2.94
C PHE A 98 -0.69 -13.53 3.87
N PHE A 99 -1.93 -13.64 3.47
CA PHE A 99 -3.03 -13.52 4.40
C PHE A 99 -3.29 -14.92 4.95
N THR A 100 -2.85 -15.20 6.16
CA THR A 100 -3.26 -16.40 6.87
C THR A 100 -4.76 -16.30 7.11
N TYR A 101 -5.48 -17.20 6.50
CA TYR A 101 -6.89 -17.42 6.79
C TYR A 101 -6.96 -18.05 8.18
N ASP A 102 -7.14 -17.25 9.20
CA ASP A 102 -7.50 -17.74 10.52
C ASP A 102 -8.97 -18.16 10.48
N ALA A 103 -9.30 -19.33 11.02
CA ALA A 103 -10.68 -19.84 11.05
C ALA A 103 -11.66 -18.92 11.80
N ASP A 104 -11.15 -18.05 12.68
CA ASP A 104 -11.90 -17.00 13.37
C ASP A 104 -11.96 -15.67 12.59
N CYS A 105 -11.63 -15.68 11.32
CA CYS A 105 -11.45 -14.57 10.35
C CYS A 105 -12.15 -13.27 10.71
N ASN A 106 -11.51 -12.46 11.54
CA ASN A 106 -11.93 -11.09 11.80
C ASN A 106 -11.52 -10.13 10.69
N PHE A 107 -10.57 -10.53 9.83
CA PHE A 107 -10.00 -9.72 8.78
C PHE A 107 -10.08 -10.44 7.44
N SER A 108 -10.52 -9.71 6.42
CA SER A 108 -10.57 -10.18 5.04
C SER A 108 -9.71 -9.27 4.16
N PRO A 109 -8.89 -9.82 3.24
CA PRO A 109 -8.10 -8.99 2.35
C PRO A 109 -8.98 -8.25 1.33
N ALA A 110 -8.55 -7.06 0.94
CA ALA A 110 -9.17 -6.27 -0.11
C ALA A 110 -8.11 -5.46 -0.87
N ILE A 111 -8.45 -5.05 -2.08
CA ILE A 111 -7.65 -4.08 -2.83
C ILE A 111 -8.37 -2.75 -2.81
N ALA A 112 -7.67 -1.71 -2.41
CA ALA A 112 -8.15 -0.35 -2.48
C ALA A 112 -7.62 0.33 -3.75
N LYS A 113 -8.48 1.12 -4.38
CA LYS A 113 -8.12 2.05 -5.44
C LYS A 113 -8.27 3.47 -4.95
N GLY A 114 -7.36 4.31 -5.34
CA GLY A 114 -7.42 5.71 -4.98
C GLY A 114 -6.43 6.53 -5.76
N TYR A 115 -6.03 7.63 -5.19
CA TYR A 115 -5.07 8.53 -5.80
C TYR A 115 -4.26 9.30 -4.76
N LEU A 116 -3.09 9.75 -5.16
CA LEU A 116 -2.35 10.77 -4.46
C LEU A 116 -2.86 12.13 -4.96
N PRO A 117 -3.39 12.99 -4.09
CA PRO A 117 -3.86 14.31 -4.50
C PRO A 117 -2.73 15.15 -5.08
N LYS A 118 -3.06 16.07 -5.98
CA LYS A 118 -2.12 17.12 -6.41
C LYS A 118 -1.51 17.81 -5.18
N GLY A 119 -0.20 17.99 -5.19
CA GLY A 119 0.55 18.57 -4.07
C GLY A 119 1.10 17.56 -3.06
N THR A 120 0.70 16.28 -3.16
CA THR A 120 1.24 15.21 -2.31
C THR A 120 2.74 15.03 -2.54
N LYS A 121 3.49 14.91 -1.45
CA LYS A 121 4.89 14.49 -1.51
C LYS A 121 4.98 12.97 -1.50
N TYR A 122 5.75 12.43 -2.41
CA TYR A 122 5.89 10.99 -2.57
C TYR A 122 7.27 10.59 -3.09
N ALA A 123 7.61 9.34 -2.89
CA ALA A 123 8.75 8.70 -3.53
C ALA A 123 8.30 7.37 -4.14
N ILE A 124 8.88 7.01 -5.27
CA ILE A 124 8.61 5.76 -5.98
C ILE A 124 9.92 5.02 -6.22
N ASN A 125 9.92 3.72 -5.98
CA ASN A 125 11.08 2.87 -6.24
C ASN A 125 11.01 2.20 -7.62
N LYS A 126 12.05 1.43 -7.98
CA LYS A 126 12.16 0.76 -9.29
C LYS A 126 11.02 -0.23 -9.58
N VAL A 127 10.45 -0.82 -8.54
CA VAL A 127 9.38 -1.82 -8.70
C VAL A 127 7.97 -1.23 -8.64
N GLY A 128 7.86 0.11 -8.58
CA GLY A 128 6.58 0.81 -8.59
C GLY A 128 5.89 0.89 -7.23
N GLU A 129 6.60 0.61 -6.14
CA GLU A 129 6.09 0.87 -4.80
C GLU A 129 6.23 2.34 -4.47
N VAL A 130 5.18 2.90 -3.89
CA VAL A 130 5.05 4.32 -3.57
C VAL A 130 4.94 4.51 -2.07
N ILE A 131 5.63 5.50 -1.55
CA ILE A 131 5.42 6.03 -0.20
C ILE A 131 5.01 7.50 -0.32
N SER A 132 4.01 7.91 0.44
CA SER A 132 3.46 9.27 0.34
C SER A 132 2.99 9.82 1.68
N ASP A 133 2.88 11.13 1.78
CA ASP A 133 2.37 11.82 2.96
C ASP A 133 0.85 12.04 2.93
N CYS A 134 0.23 11.77 1.78
CA CYS A 134 -1.20 11.95 1.61
C CYS A 134 -1.75 10.87 0.67
N ILE A 135 -2.97 10.40 0.92
CA ILE A 135 -3.66 9.41 0.09
C ILE A 135 -5.17 9.59 0.21
N VAL A 136 -5.87 9.39 -0.90
CA VAL A 136 -7.33 9.28 -0.94
C VAL A 136 -7.69 7.91 -1.49
N ILE A 137 -8.54 7.19 -0.77
CA ILE A 137 -9.10 5.91 -1.22
C ILE A 137 -10.51 6.14 -1.72
N ASN A 138 -10.79 5.76 -2.97
CA ASN A 138 -12.10 5.93 -3.57
C ASN A 138 -12.96 4.68 -3.48
N GLU A 139 -12.34 3.51 -3.62
CA GLU A 139 -13.03 2.25 -3.83
C GLU A 139 -12.28 1.11 -3.16
N PHE A 140 -13.04 0.18 -2.57
CA PHE A 140 -12.51 -1.08 -2.05
C PHE A 140 -13.07 -2.25 -2.85
N ILE A 141 -12.20 -3.19 -3.22
CA ILE A 141 -12.57 -4.41 -3.92
C ILE A 141 -12.37 -5.57 -2.96
N ASP A 142 -13.44 -6.20 -2.54
CA ASP A 142 -13.38 -7.39 -1.71
C ASP A 142 -12.92 -8.59 -2.57
N LEU A 143 -12.01 -9.35 -2.02
CA LEU A 143 -11.43 -10.51 -2.69
C LEU A 143 -12.18 -11.79 -2.38
#